data_ec1b06b134a608f2dd324d637c659574
#
_entry.id   ec1b06b134a608f2dd324d637c659574
#
_cell.length_a   1.000
_cell.length_b   1.000
_cell.length_c   1.000
_cell.angle_alpha   90.00
_cell.angle_beta   90.00
_cell.angle_gamma   90.00
#
_symmetry.space_group_name_H-M   'P 1'
#
loop_
_entity.id
_entity.type
_entity.pdbx_description
1 polymer ?
#
loop_
_entity_poly.entity_id
_entity_poly.type
_entity_poly.pdbx_seq_one_letter_code
_entity_poly.pdbx_strand_id
1 'polypeptide(L)'
;MWGPILFIARPNLWALAACGKARHKERMNRTPHHHPLRLRRSVLSVPAINAKALAKSATLDCDVVLFDLEDSVLPEKKAEARAALVAHFATLDRYPGREHVIRINPLDGPDGVLDLKAVLDCMPDAVVLPKVSEPQDVLTVADWLSEAGADDDRDFGPRLWAMIETAAGLLNLAAIAETGRTEGGRLDCLVVGLNDLRKETGIADIPGRPYLAPLLLQVVVAARAFGLDVVDAVFNNFADAEGLEAECRQGRQMGFDGKMLIHPTQIDAANAAYGVTEAEAAEALAVVAAFAAPENAGKAVVTIAGRMVEKLHADQAGRLLAKVDLINERKRTT
;
A
#
# COMPACT_ATOMS: atom_id res chain seq x y z
N MET A 1 6.02 43.44 27.16
CA MET A 1 5.51 43.90 25.83
C MET A 1 5.55 42.68 24.92
N TRP A 2 4.41 42.08 24.67
CA TRP A 2 4.27 40.91 23.77
C TRP A 2 3.84 41.47 22.40
N GLY A 3 4.62 41.23 21.37
CA GLY A 3 4.26 41.62 19.99
C GLY A 3 3.23 40.68 19.39
N PRO A 4 2.43 41.14 18.39
CA PRO A 4 1.36 40.36 17.80
C PRO A 4 1.90 39.21 16.96
N ILE A 5 1.38 37.99 17.22
CA ILE A 5 1.59 36.82 16.38
C ILE A 5 0.84 37.03 15.07
N LEU A 6 1.59 37.10 14.00
CA LEU A 6 1.06 37.20 12.62
C LEU A 6 0.37 35.88 12.26
N PHE A 7 -0.96 35.89 12.19
CA PHE A 7 -1.74 34.80 11.60
C PHE A 7 -1.50 34.84 10.08
N ILE A 8 -0.70 33.94 9.58
CA ILE A 8 -0.59 33.69 8.13
C ILE A 8 -1.89 32.98 7.72
N ALA A 9 -2.72 33.67 6.95
CA ALA A 9 -3.96 33.13 6.40
C ALA A 9 -3.65 31.89 5.54
N ARG A 10 -4.16 30.71 5.92
CA ARG A 10 -4.11 29.49 5.12
C ARG A 10 -4.89 29.71 3.81
N PRO A 11 -4.37 29.33 2.63
CA PRO A 11 -5.13 29.44 1.38
C PRO A 11 -6.37 28.54 1.47
N ASN A 12 -7.46 28.99 0.87
CA ASN A 12 -8.85 28.52 0.93
C ASN A 12 -9.09 27.01 0.69
N LEU A 13 -8.54 26.14 1.55
CA LEU A 13 -8.96 24.72 1.67
C LEU A 13 -10.39 24.57 2.22
N TRP A 14 -10.94 25.61 2.85
CA TRP A 14 -12.29 25.61 3.41
C TRP A 14 -13.42 25.58 2.37
N ALA A 15 -13.17 26.02 1.17
CA ALA A 15 -14.18 25.96 0.09
C ALA A 15 -14.38 24.51 -0.41
N LEU A 16 -13.34 23.68 -0.38
CA LEU A 16 -13.41 22.24 -0.72
C LEU A 16 -14.06 21.41 0.40
N ALA A 17 -13.76 21.73 1.66
CA ALA A 17 -14.30 21.00 2.81
C ALA A 17 -15.81 21.22 3.05
N ALA A 18 -16.37 22.34 2.62
CA ALA A 18 -17.80 22.61 2.83
C ALA A 18 -18.70 21.80 1.88
N CYS A 19 -18.25 21.46 0.67
CA CYS A 19 -19.01 20.65 -0.27
C CYS A 19 -19.01 19.15 0.10
N GLY A 20 -17.89 18.64 0.64
CA GLY A 20 -17.73 17.22 1.00
C GLY A 20 -18.56 16.78 2.21
N LYS A 21 -18.71 17.64 3.22
CA LYS A 21 -19.41 17.26 4.49
C LYS A 21 -20.90 16.93 4.33
N ALA A 22 -21.58 17.48 3.34
CA ALA A 22 -23.01 17.21 3.11
C ALA A 22 -23.23 15.85 2.41
N ARG A 23 -22.32 15.39 1.56
CA ARG A 23 -22.42 14.13 0.82
C ARG A 23 -21.95 12.92 1.64
N HIS A 24 -21.13 13.10 2.66
CA HIS A 24 -20.55 12.02 3.45
C HIS A 24 -21.56 11.23 4.31
N LYS A 25 -22.63 11.88 4.79
CA LYS A 25 -23.65 11.19 5.61
C LYS A 25 -24.50 10.17 4.84
N GLU A 26 -24.58 10.27 3.52
CA GLU A 26 -25.36 9.36 2.67
C GLU A 26 -24.56 8.17 2.12
N ARG A 27 -23.22 8.20 2.20
CA ARG A 27 -22.30 7.23 1.57
C ARG A 27 -21.97 5.98 2.39
N MET A 28 -22.54 5.80 3.57
CA MET A 28 -22.25 4.62 4.40
C MET A 28 -23.04 3.37 3.94
N ASN A 29 -22.87 2.95 2.72
CA ASN A 29 -23.37 1.65 2.25
C ASN A 29 -22.23 0.63 2.33
N ARG A 30 -22.34 -0.32 3.27
CA ARG A 30 -21.32 -1.33 3.61
C ARG A 30 -21.31 -2.49 2.60
N THR A 31 -20.99 -2.24 1.35
CA THR A 31 -20.70 -3.32 0.42
C THR A 31 -19.22 -3.71 0.55
N PRO A 32 -18.89 -5.00 0.70
CA PRO A 32 -17.50 -5.44 0.65
C PRO A 32 -16.99 -5.19 -0.77
N HIS A 33 -16.13 -4.19 -0.96
CA HIS A 33 -15.40 -4.05 -2.21
C HIS A 33 -14.41 -5.22 -2.30
N HIS A 34 -14.69 -6.19 -3.16
CA HIS A 34 -13.72 -7.19 -3.55
C HIS A 34 -12.70 -6.52 -4.46
N HIS A 35 -11.59 -6.06 -3.88
CA HIS A 35 -10.44 -5.64 -4.67
C HIS A 35 -9.85 -6.86 -5.39
N PRO A 36 -9.46 -6.74 -6.68
CA PRO A 36 -8.77 -7.81 -7.36
C PRO A 36 -7.48 -8.14 -6.59
N LEU A 37 -7.19 -9.43 -6.46
CA LEU A 37 -5.96 -9.87 -5.82
C LEU A 37 -4.75 -9.34 -6.61
N ARG A 38 -3.80 -8.75 -5.90
CA ARG A 38 -2.57 -8.19 -6.46
C ARG A 38 -1.35 -8.71 -5.72
N LEU A 39 -0.21 -8.72 -6.40
CA LEU A 39 1.07 -9.02 -5.77
C LEU A 39 1.70 -7.71 -5.26
N ARG A 40 2.05 -7.69 -3.97
CA ARG A 40 2.69 -6.54 -3.32
C ARG A 40 3.85 -6.97 -2.41
N ARG A 41 4.51 -8.11 -2.76
CA ARG A 41 5.60 -8.68 -1.97
C ARG A 41 6.78 -7.73 -1.84
N SER A 42 7.10 -7.03 -2.91
CA SER A 42 8.23 -6.10 -3.01
C SER A 42 7.75 -4.77 -3.58
N VAL A 43 7.79 -3.71 -2.77
CA VAL A 43 7.42 -2.35 -3.15
C VAL A 43 8.69 -1.50 -3.19
N LEU A 44 9.28 -1.35 -4.38
CA LEU A 44 10.54 -0.63 -4.56
C LEU A 44 10.30 0.87 -4.69
N SER A 45 10.82 1.65 -3.76
CA SER A 45 10.82 3.12 -3.82
C SER A 45 11.93 3.62 -4.75
N VAL A 46 11.56 4.46 -5.72
CA VAL A 46 12.42 5.03 -6.74
C VAL A 46 12.27 6.55 -6.74
N PRO A 47 13.32 7.32 -6.43
CA PRO A 47 13.26 8.79 -6.50
C PRO A 47 12.89 9.27 -7.91
N ALA A 48 11.80 10.04 -8.04
CA ALA A 48 11.30 10.49 -9.34
C ALA A 48 12.26 11.42 -10.09
N ILE A 49 13.22 12.05 -9.38
CA ILE A 49 14.26 12.87 -9.97
C ILE A 49 15.42 12.06 -10.60
N ASN A 50 15.54 10.78 -10.31
CA ASN A 50 16.65 9.95 -10.76
C ASN A 50 16.32 9.21 -12.07
N ALA A 51 16.63 9.84 -13.21
CA ALA A 51 16.34 9.28 -14.53
C ALA A 51 16.93 7.87 -14.76
N LYS A 52 18.12 7.56 -14.19
CA LYS A 52 18.72 6.22 -14.29
C LYS A 52 17.93 5.18 -13.49
N ALA A 53 17.47 5.55 -12.30
CA ALA A 53 16.66 4.67 -11.46
C ALA A 53 15.27 4.46 -12.06
N LEU A 54 14.65 5.50 -12.64
CA LEU A 54 13.40 5.40 -13.39
C LEU A 54 13.53 4.40 -14.55
N ALA A 55 14.52 4.56 -15.41
CA ALA A 55 14.74 3.64 -16.54
C ALA A 55 15.04 2.21 -16.08
N LYS A 56 15.86 2.04 -15.02
CA LYS A 56 16.22 0.72 -14.50
C LYS A 56 15.03 0.01 -13.86
N SER A 57 14.08 0.74 -13.26
CA SER A 57 12.92 0.14 -12.57
C SER A 57 12.09 -0.76 -13.49
N ALA A 58 12.05 -0.48 -14.79
CA ALA A 58 11.34 -1.31 -15.78
C ALA A 58 11.88 -2.75 -15.88
N THR A 59 13.17 -2.97 -15.56
CA THR A 59 13.85 -4.27 -15.70
C THR A 59 13.95 -5.05 -14.39
N LEU A 60 13.46 -4.52 -13.29
CA LEU A 60 13.56 -5.14 -11.97
C LEU A 60 12.36 -6.04 -11.67
N ASP A 61 12.56 -7.16 -10.99
CA ASP A 61 11.48 -8.09 -10.63
C ASP A 61 10.79 -7.72 -9.30
N CYS A 62 10.44 -6.44 -9.12
CA CYS A 62 9.60 -6.01 -8.01
C CYS A 62 8.11 -6.01 -8.41
N ASP A 63 7.23 -6.34 -7.48
CA ASP A 63 5.78 -6.37 -7.73
C ASP A 63 5.21 -4.96 -7.93
N VAL A 64 5.77 -3.99 -7.22
CA VAL A 64 5.37 -2.58 -7.26
C VAL A 64 6.58 -1.68 -7.44
N VAL A 65 6.48 -0.71 -8.33
CA VAL A 65 7.40 0.43 -8.38
C VAL A 65 6.68 1.64 -7.79
N LEU A 66 7.21 2.16 -6.69
CA LEU A 66 6.75 3.38 -6.06
C LEU A 66 7.64 4.54 -6.48
N PHE A 67 7.14 5.43 -7.31
CA PHE A 67 7.82 6.65 -7.72
C PHE A 67 7.62 7.73 -6.65
N ASP A 68 8.72 8.16 -6.07
CA ASP A 68 8.69 9.04 -4.91
C ASP A 68 8.90 10.51 -5.30
N LEU A 69 7.93 11.36 -5.01
CA LEU A 69 7.99 12.83 -5.14
C LEU A 69 8.22 13.51 -3.78
N GLU A 70 8.22 12.76 -2.67
CA GLU A 70 8.31 13.30 -1.31
C GLU A 70 9.76 13.34 -0.80
N ASP A 71 10.09 12.58 0.23
CA ASP A 71 11.34 12.67 1.00
C ASP A 71 12.62 12.47 0.18
N SER A 72 12.57 11.69 -0.89
CA SER A 72 13.73 11.44 -1.74
C SER A 72 14.03 12.57 -2.75
N VAL A 73 13.24 13.63 -2.76
CA VAL A 73 13.37 14.77 -3.67
C VAL A 73 13.51 16.06 -2.88
N LEU A 74 14.58 16.81 -3.12
CA LEU A 74 14.79 18.12 -2.48
C LEU A 74 13.70 19.12 -2.88
N PRO A 75 13.30 20.06 -2.00
CA PRO A 75 12.24 21.02 -2.27
C PRO A 75 12.40 21.79 -3.59
N GLU A 76 13.59 22.25 -3.91
CA GLU A 76 13.90 22.97 -5.14
C GLU A 76 13.88 22.09 -6.40
N LYS A 77 13.82 20.79 -6.24
CA LYS A 77 13.79 19.79 -7.33
C LYS A 77 12.40 19.17 -7.56
N LYS A 78 11.40 19.49 -6.74
CA LYS A 78 10.04 18.93 -6.84
C LYS A 78 9.42 19.14 -8.23
N ALA A 79 9.52 20.33 -8.80
CA ALA A 79 8.98 20.63 -10.13
C ALA A 79 9.67 19.82 -11.24
N GLU A 80 11.00 19.66 -11.16
CA GLU A 80 11.79 18.86 -12.10
C GLU A 80 11.41 17.37 -11.98
N ALA A 81 11.23 16.86 -10.76
CA ALA A 81 10.82 15.48 -10.51
C ALA A 81 9.42 15.18 -11.08
N ARG A 82 8.44 16.08 -10.91
CA ARG A 82 7.10 15.95 -11.53
C ARG A 82 7.19 15.85 -13.06
N ALA A 83 7.94 16.75 -13.69
CA ALA A 83 8.11 16.76 -15.14
C ALA A 83 8.80 15.47 -15.65
N ALA A 84 9.85 15.00 -14.95
CA ALA A 84 10.54 13.76 -15.27
C ALA A 84 9.62 12.55 -15.13
N LEU A 85 8.76 12.53 -14.10
CA LEU A 85 7.80 11.45 -13.87
C LEU A 85 6.74 11.41 -14.98
N VAL A 86 6.14 12.54 -15.35
CA VAL A 86 5.16 12.61 -16.44
C VAL A 86 5.79 12.14 -17.76
N ALA A 87 7.01 12.58 -18.08
CA ALA A 87 7.73 12.11 -19.26
C ALA A 87 8.01 10.60 -19.22
N HIS A 88 8.35 10.05 -18.06
CA HIS A 88 8.56 8.62 -17.87
C HIS A 88 7.27 7.83 -18.09
N PHE A 89 6.15 8.25 -17.51
CA PHE A 89 4.85 7.59 -17.67
C PHE A 89 4.33 7.64 -19.11
N ALA A 90 4.65 8.69 -19.86
CA ALA A 90 4.28 8.79 -21.29
C ALA A 90 4.92 7.71 -22.17
N THR A 91 6.05 7.14 -21.74
CA THR A 91 6.79 6.10 -22.46
C THR A 91 6.82 4.75 -21.73
N LEU A 92 6.19 4.68 -20.56
CA LEU A 92 6.21 3.49 -19.71
C LEU A 92 5.40 2.37 -20.34
N ASP A 93 6.07 1.25 -20.60
CA ASP A 93 5.38 0.01 -20.95
C ASP A 93 4.84 -0.62 -19.65
N ARG A 94 3.51 -0.64 -19.52
CA ARG A 94 2.84 -1.16 -18.32
C ARG A 94 2.65 -2.66 -18.45
N TYR A 95 3.46 -3.41 -17.74
CA TYR A 95 3.33 -4.85 -17.69
C TYR A 95 2.12 -5.28 -16.85
N PRO A 96 1.29 -6.23 -17.35
CA PRO A 96 0.26 -6.85 -16.52
C PRO A 96 0.88 -7.47 -15.26
N GLY A 97 0.24 -7.22 -14.11
CA GLY A 97 0.69 -7.76 -12.81
C GLY A 97 1.79 -7.00 -12.10
N ARG A 98 2.21 -5.81 -12.61
CA ARG A 98 3.06 -4.86 -11.87
C ARG A 98 2.28 -3.57 -11.61
N GLU A 99 2.27 -3.10 -10.37
CA GLU A 99 1.69 -1.81 -10.02
C GLU A 99 2.73 -0.68 -10.13
N HIS A 100 2.30 0.46 -10.67
CA HIS A 100 3.06 1.70 -10.74
C HIS A 100 2.37 2.73 -9.87
N VAL A 101 3.01 3.09 -8.77
CA VAL A 101 2.43 3.88 -7.68
C VAL A 101 3.20 5.16 -7.50
N ILE A 102 2.56 6.28 -7.21
CA ILE A 102 3.21 7.57 -6.97
C ILE A 102 3.00 7.99 -5.51
N ARG A 103 4.10 8.25 -4.78
CA ARG A 103 4.03 8.89 -3.47
C ARG A 103 4.11 10.40 -3.67
N ILE A 104 3.05 11.10 -3.28
CA ILE A 104 2.93 12.56 -3.37
C ILE A 104 3.45 13.23 -2.11
N ASN A 105 3.63 14.55 -2.17
CA ASN A 105 3.89 15.36 -0.99
C ASN A 105 2.61 15.55 -0.15
N PRO A 106 2.72 15.84 1.17
CA PRO A 106 1.57 16.17 2.00
C PRO A 106 0.75 17.32 1.42
N LEU A 107 -0.60 17.25 1.59
CA LEU A 107 -1.52 18.24 1.01
C LEU A 107 -1.55 19.58 1.74
N ASP A 108 -1.01 19.65 2.94
CA ASP A 108 -0.87 20.88 3.71
C ASP A 108 0.23 21.82 3.21
N GLY A 109 1.08 21.31 2.29
CA GLY A 109 2.13 22.04 1.60
C GLY A 109 1.77 22.44 0.16
N PRO A 110 2.59 23.27 -0.48
CA PRO A 110 2.34 23.75 -1.85
C PRO A 110 2.51 22.64 -2.91
N ASP A 111 3.31 21.62 -2.65
CA ASP A 111 3.67 20.60 -3.63
C ASP A 111 2.61 19.51 -3.77
N GLY A 112 1.86 19.16 -2.71
CA GLY A 112 0.88 18.08 -2.74
C GLY A 112 -0.20 18.25 -3.83
N VAL A 113 -0.74 19.46 -3.97
CA VAL A 113 -1.74 19.77 -5.03
C VAL A 113 -1.13 19.74 -6.43
N LEU A 114 0.15 20.15 -6.56
CA LEU A 114 0.87 20.09 -7.84
C LEU A 114 1.19 18.63 -8.21
N ASP A 115 1.48 17.79 -7.23
CA ASP A 115 1.69 16.38 -7.44
C ASP A 115 0.40 15.67 -7.87
N LEU A 116 -0.75 16.02 -7.28
CA LEU A 116 -2.05 15.49 -7.72
C LEU A 116 -2.36 15.81 -9.18
N LYS A 117 -1.96 17.00 -9.69
CA LYS A 117 -2.08 17.31 -11.12
C LYS A 117 -1.20 16.39 -11.97
N ALA A 118 0.07 16.16 -11.55
CA ALA A 118 0.94 15.21 -12.23
C ALA A 118 0.39 13.78 -12.17
N VAL A 119 -0.30 13.39 -11.10
CA VAL A 119 -1.00 12.10 -10.98
C VAL A 119 -2.06 11.93 -12.08
N LEU A 120 -2.83 12.97 -12.42
CA LEU A 120 -3.80 12.92 -13.52
C LEU A 120 -3.12 12.70 -14.88
N ASP A 121 -1.97 13.36 -15.11
CA ASP A 121 -1.22 13.18 -16.35
C ASP A 121 -0.61 11.77 -16.44
N CYS A 122 -0.19 11.20 -15.31
CA CYS A 122 0.41 9.87 -15.23
C CYS A 122 -0.62 8.73 -15.17
N MET A 123 -1.77 8.94 -14.55
CA MET A 123 -2.77 7.90 -14.26
C MET A 123 -2.16 6.62 -13.68
N PRO A 124 -1.47 6.66 -12.51
CA PRO A 124 -0.86 5.49 -11.89
C PRO A 124 -1.91 4.48 -11.43
N ASP A 125 -1.48 3.27 -11.03
CA ASP A 125 -2.38 2.28 -10.41
C ASP A 125 -2.84 2.71 -9.01
N ALA A 126 -1.96 3.41 -8.27
CA ALA A 126 -2.30 3.98 -6.96
C ALA A 126 -1.47 5.23 -6.63
N VAL A 127 -1.96 5.97 -5.64
CA VAL A 127 -1.28 7.12 -5.03
C VAL A 127 -1.06 6.85 -3.56
N VAL A 128 0.20 6.98 -3.09
CA VAL A 128 0.55 6.90 -1.67
C VAL A 128 0.44 8.28 -1.05
N LEU A 129 -0.37 8.36 -0.01
CA LEU A 129 -0.55 9.56 0.81
C LEU A 129 0.39 9.46 2.01
N PRO A 130 1.40 10.34 2.13
CA PRO A 130 2.26 10.36 3.31
C PRO A 130 1.52 10.98 4.50
N LYS A 131 2.00 10.70 5.71
CA LYS A 131 1.61 11.35 6.96
C LYS A 131 0.10 11.36 7.25
N VAL A 132 -0.61 10.33 6.78
CA VAL A 132 -2.04 10.18 7.03
C VAL A 132 -2.28 10.08 8.53
N SER A 133 -3.07 10.99 9.05
CA SER A 133 -3.35 11.14 10.49
C SER A 133 -4.83 11.02 10.84
N GLU A 134 -5.72 11.26 9.88
CA GLU A 134 -7.17 11.17 10.05
C GLU A 134 -7.87 10.69 8.75
N PRO A 135 -9.09 10.18 8.83
CA PRO A 135 -9.85 9.72 7.65
C PRO A 135 -10.00 10.78 6.55
N GLN A 136 -10.08 12.07 6.95
CA GLN A 136 -10.26 13.17 6.03
C GLN A 136 -9.07 13.33 5.06
N ASP A 137 -7.86 12.96 5.47
CA ASP A 137 -6.68 13.01 4.60
C ASP A 137 -6.87 12.11 3.37
N VAL A 138 -7.47 10.93 3.55
CA VAL A 138 -7.78 9.98 2.48
C VAL A 138 -8.97 10.47 1.64
N LEU A 139 -10.05 10.87 2.30
CA LEU A 139 -11.30 11.23 1.64
C LEU A 139 -11.17 12.51 0.80
N THR A 140 -10.37 13.48 1.24
CA THR A 140 -10.08 14.69 0.47
C THR A 140 -9.44 14.37 -0.88
N VAL A 141 -8.49 13.45 -0.92
CA VAL A 141 -7.86 13.03 -2.18
C VAL A 141 -8.80 12.20 -3.04
N ALA A 142 -9.59 11.31 -2.44
CA ALA A 142 -10.57 10.52 -3.14
C ALA A 142 -11.61 11.41 -3.85
N ASP A 143 -12.15 12.40 -3.13
CA ASP A 143 -13.11 13.37 -3.68
C ASP A 143 -12.46 14.20 -4.80
N TRP A 144 -11.23 14.66 -4.60
CA TRP A 144 -10.49 15.43 -5.60
C TRP A 144 -10.27 14.64 -6.90
N LEU A 145 -9.86 13.37 -6.80
CA LEU A 145 -9.67 12.49 -7.95
C LEU A 145 -10.98 12.26 -8.71
N SER A 146 -12.09 12.07 -7.99
CA SER A 146 -13.42 11.89 -8.60
C SER A 146 -13.89 13.17 -9.31
N GLU A 147 -13.71 14.35 -8.70
CA GLU A 147 -14.07 15.64 -9.30
C GLU A 147 -13.23 15.98 -10.53
N ALA A 148 -11.97 15.55 -10.57
CA ALA A 148 -11.07 15.73 -11.70
C ALA A 148 -11.36 14.78 -12.88
N GLY A 149 -12.37 13.90 -12.77
CA GLY A 149 -12.73 12.95 -13.82
C GLY A 149 -11.78 11.75 -13.93
N ALA A 150 -11.02 11.45 -12.86
CA ALA A 150 -10.13 10.29 -12.83
C ALA A 150 -10.88 8.94 -12.76
N ASP A 151 -12.19 8.94 -12.95
CA ASP A 151 -13.06 7.75 -12.98
C ASP A 151 -13.21 7.15 -14.38
N ASP A 152 -12.47 7.68 -15.37
CA ASP A 152 -12.63 7.35 -16.77
C ASP A 152 -12.29 5.89 -17.06
N ASP A 153 -13.24 5.14 -17.65
CA ASP A 153 -13.24 3.78 -18.25
C ASP A 153 -12.45 2.64 -17.56
N ARG A 154 -11.65 2.91 -16.56
CA ARG A 154 -11.03 1.93 -15.67
C ARG A 154 -11.76 1.98 -14.33
N ASP A 155 -12.47 0.91 -13.98
CA ASP A 155 -13.18 0.79 -12.71
C ASP A 155 -12.46 1.56 -11.57
N PHE A 156 -12.82 2.85 -11.37
CA PHE A 156 -12.41 3.74 -10.28
C PHE A 156 -11.11 4.57 -10.39
N GLY A 157 -10.33 4.60 -11.48
CA GLY A 157 -9.07 5.38 -11.54
C GLY A 157 -8.02 4.97 -10.50
N PRO A 158 -7.05 5.83 -10.11
CA PRO A 158 -6.01 5.49 -9.13
C PRO A 158 -6.58 5.11 -7.78
N ARG A 159 -6.07 4.02 -7.18
CA ARG A 159 -6.34 3.64 -5.80
C ARG A 159 -5.54 4.51 -4.83
N LEU A 160 -5.91 4.51 -3.56
CA LEU A 160 -5.18 5.23 -2.52
C LEU A 160 -4.49 4.25 -1.57
N TRP A 161 -3.27 4.57 -1.21
CA TRP A 161 -2.52 3.91 -0.15
C TRP A 161 -2.25 4.93 0.95
N ALA A 162 -2.51 4.60 2.20
CA ALA A 162 -2.25 5.48 3.33
C ALA A 162 -0.95 5.07 4.04
N MET A 163 0.01 5.99 4.13
CA MET A 163 1.23 5.77 4.89
C MET A 163 0.98 6.14 6.36
N ILE A 164 1.06 5.12 7.21
CA ILE A 164 0.90 5.23 8.66
C ILE A 164 2.27 5.44 9.28
N GLU A 165 2.59 6.69 9.55
CA GLU A 165 3.92 7.13 9.97
C GLU A 165 3.89 8.25 11.01
N THR A 166 2.69 8.57 11.52
CA THR A 166 2.47 9.55 12.59
C THR A 166 1.82 8.87 13.80
N ALA A 167 2.05 9.40 14.99
CA ALA A 167 1.39 8.92 16.21
C ALA A 167 -0.15 9.10 16.12
N ALA A 168 -0.60 10.21 15.52
CA ALA A 168 -2.02 10.46 15.30
C ALA A 168 -2.63 9.43 14.34
N GLY A 169 -1.93 9.08 13.26
CA GLY A 169 -2.37 8.04 12.32
C GLY A 169 -2.51 6.67 12.98
N LEU A 170 -1.59 6.31 13.88
CA LEU A 170 -1.70 5.08 14.68
C LEU A 170 -2.92 5.10 15.62
N LEU A 171 -3.22 6.23 16.24
CA LEU A 171 -4.40 6.35 17.12
C LEU A 171 -5.71 6.30 16.34
N ASN A 172 -5.73 6.72 15.08
CA ASN A 172 -6.90 6.77 14.21
C ASN A 172 -6.99 5.60 13.20
N LEU A 173 -6.17 4.56 13.33
CA LEU A 173 -6.03 3.45 12.39
C LEU A 173 -7.35 2.87 11.90
N ALA A 174 -8.27 2.56 12.82
CA ALA A 174 -9.54 1.94 12.47
C ALA A 174 -10.40 2.88 11.61
N ALA A 175 -10.47 4.15 11.95
CA ALA A 175 -11.23 5.15 11.21
C ALA A 175 -10.61 5.44 9.84
N ILE A 176 -9.28 5.48 9.74
CA ILE A 176 -8.56 5.61 8.47
C ILE A 176 -8.84 4.39 7.59
N ALA A 177 -8.68 3.18 8.11
CA ALA A 177 -8.90 1.94 7.36
C ALA A 177 -10.36 1.77 6.90
N GLU A 178 -11.34 2.28 7.67
CA GLU A 178 -12.76 2.25 7.31
C GLU A 178 -13.06 3.03 6.03
N THR A 179 -12.24 4.01 5.66
CA THR A 179 -12.41 4.76 4.40
C THR A 179 -12.32 3.86 3.17
N GLY A 180 -11.62 2.71 3.26
CA GLY A 180 -11.58 1.71 2.19
C GLY A 180 -12.93 1.03 1.91
N ARG A 181 -13.88 1.10 2.85
CA ARG A 181 -15.27 0.60 2.70
C ARG A 181 -16.28 1.70 2.40
N THR A 182 -15.84 2.94 2.40
CA THR A 182 -16.69 4.08 2.05
C THR A 182 -16.81 4.15 0.53
N GLU A 183 -18.04 4.34 0.02
CA GLU A 183 -18.25 4.52 -1.40
C GLU A 183 -17.43 5.71 -1.93
N GLY A 184 -16.61 5.47 -2.95
CA GLY A 184 -15.66 6.44 -3.49
C GLY A 184 -14.40 6.66 -2.64
N GLY A 185 -14.20 5.96 -1.51
CA GLY A 185 -13.07 6.15 -0.61
C GLY A 185 -11.72 5.71 -1.16
N ARG A 186 -11.71 4.80 -2.15
CA ARG A 186 -10.52 4.35 -2.92
C ARG A 186 -9.36 3.75 -2.12
N LEU A 187 -9.38 3.77 -0.76
CA LEU A 187 -8.30 3.21 0.04
C LEU A 187 -8.20 1.69 -0.16
N ASP A 188 -7.01 1.20 -0.44
CA ASP A 188 -6.74 -0.15 -0.89
C ASP A 188 -5.58 -0.80 -0.09
N CYS A 189 -4.66 0.02 0.44
CA CYS A 189 -3.49 -0.47 1.15
C CYS A 189 -3.07 0.47 2.28
N LEU A 190 -2.60 -0.11 3.38
CA LEU A 190 -1.86 0.61 4.41
C LEU A 190 -0.35 0.34 4.24
N VAL A 191 0.46 1.37 4.37
CA VAL A 191 1.92 1.29 4.31
C VAL A 191 2.50 1.82 5.62
N VAL A 192 3.47 1.13 6.21
CA VAL A 192 4.10 1.61 7.45
C VAL A 192 5.33 2.45 7.14
N GLY A 193 5.42 3.67 7.70
CA GLY A 193 6.59 4.55 7.63
C GLY A 193 7.30 4.65 8.97
N LEU A 194 8.25 3.73 9.25
CA LEU A 194 8.89 3.65 10.56
C LEU A 194 9.90 4.77 10.84
N ASN A 195 10.48 5.39 9.83
CA ASN A 195 11.48 6.45 10.02
C ASN A 195 10.84 7.69 10.67
N ASP A 196 9.72 8.16 10.10
CA ASP A 196 8.99 9.31 10.65
C ASP A 196 8.32 8.96 11.99
N LEU A 197 7.76 7.77 12.11
CA LEU A 197 7.17 7.32 13.37
C LEU A 197 8.19 7.29 14.52
N ARG A 198 9.41 6.78 14.28
CA ARG A 198 10.50 6.79 15.26
C ARG A 198 10.92 8.21 15.60
N LYS A 199 11.04 9.08 14.59
CA LYS A 199 11.39 10.49 14.77
C LYS A 199 10.39 11.22 15.66
N GLU A 200 9.09 10.98 15.45
CA GLU A 200 8.02 11.62 16.22
C GLU A 200 7.91 11.06 17.64
N THR A 201 7.97 9.73 17.78
CA THR A 201 7.71 9.06 19.07
C THR A 201 8.94 8.85 19.95
N GLY A 202 10.14 8.94 19.37
CA GLY A 202 11.39 8.64 20.07
C GLY A 202 11.63 7.13 20.31
N ILE A 203 10.84 6.24 19.70
CA ILE A 203 11.02 4.79 19.85
C ILE A 203 12.37 4.39 19.21
N ALA A 204 13.19 3.69 20.02
CA ALA A 204 14.53 3.29 19.62
C ALA A 204 14.53 2.33 18.43
N ASP A 205 15.50 2.52 17.53
CA ASP A 205 15.80 1.59 16.44
C ASP A 205 16.66 0.44 16.94
N ILE A 206 16.02 -0.70 17.23
CA ILE A 206 16.67 -1.90 17.76
C ILE A 206 16.38 -3.08 16.82
N PRO A 207 17.35 -3.97 16.55
CA PRO A 207 17.15 -5.16 15.76
C PRO A 207 15.93 -5.98 16.22
N GLY A 208 15.13 -6.46 15.26
CA GLY A 208 13.91 -7.20 15.54
C GLY A 208 12.71 -6.36 15.98
N ARG A 209 12.86 -5.04 16.09
CA ARG A 209 11.76 -4.06 16.32
C ARG A 209 10.85 -4.37 17.50
N PRO A 210 11.38 -4.81 18.70
CA PRO A 210 10.54 -5.32 19.78
C PRO A 210 9.51 -4.31 20.31
N TYR A 211 9.86 -3.01 20.34
CA TYR A 211 8.96 -1.96 20.81
C TYR A 211 7.96 -1.48 19.75
N LEU A 212 8.23 -1.76 18.48
CA LEU A 212 7.35 -1.44 17.36
C LEU A 212 6.40 -2.59 17.03
N ALA A 213 6.74 -3.83 17.39
CA ALA A 213 5.94 -5.01 17.07
C ALA A 213 4.45 -4.89 17.46
N PRO A 214 4.08 -4.39 18.65
CA PRO A 214 2.67 -4.18 19.00
C PRO A 214 1.95 -3.19 18.07
N LEU A 215 2.62 -2.12 17.64
CA LEU A 215 2.06 -1.12 16.74
C LEU A 215 1.92 -1.67 15.33
N LEU A 216 2.92 -2.41 14.85
CA LEU A 216 2.88 -3.10 13.56
C LEU A 216 1.71 -4.09 13.48
N LEU A 217 1.47 -4.87 14.53
CA LEU A 217 0.33 -5.78 14.61
C LEU A 217 -1.01 -5.02 14.59
N GLN A 218 -1.10 -3.85 15.22
CA GLN A 218 -2.30 -3.01 15.14
C GLN A 218 -2.60 -2.57 13.71
N VAL A 219 -1.56 -2.18 12.92
CA VAL A 219 -1.73 -1.82 11.51
C VAL A 219 -2.25 -3.01 10.70
N VAL A 220 -1.68 -4.19 10.91
CA VAL A 220 -2.15 -5.43 10.25
C VAL A 220 -3.60 -5.73 10.61
N VAL A 221 -3.96 -5.67 11.90
CA VAL A 221 -5.34 -5.94 12.36
C VAL A 221 -6.32 -4.93 11.75
N ALA A 222 -5.98 -3.65 11.70
CA ALA A 222 -6.82 -2.64 11.07
C ALA A 222 -7.00 -2.90 9.57
N ALA A 223 -5.92 -3.20 8.85
CA ALA A 223 -6.00 -3.55 7.42
C ALA A 223 -6.93 -4.76 7.20
N ARG A 224 -6.76 -5.84 7.95
CA ARG A 224 -7.57 -7.06 7.80
C ARG A 224 -9.03 -6.86 8.20
N ALA A 225 -9.31 -6.05 9.22
CA ALA A 225 -10.68 -5.71 9.63
C ALA A 225 -11.48 -5.04 8.50
N PHE A 226 -10.82 -4.28 7.64
CA PHE A 226 -11.45 -3.53 6.56
C PHE A 226 -11.16 -4.07 5.15
N GLY A 227 -10.43 -5.18 5.02
CA GLY A 227 -10.15 -5.87 3.75
C GLY A 227 -9.10 -5.18 2.90
N LEU A 228 -8.18 -4.45 3.54
CA LEU A 228 -7.06 -3.78 2.89
C LEU A 228 -5.81 -4.67 2.86
N ASP A 229 -4.95 -4.45 1.88
CA ASP A 229 -3.57 -4.93 1.92
C ASP A 229 -2.74 -4.08 2.88
N VAL A 230 -1.60 -4.65 3.31
CA VAL A 230 -0.71 -3.96 4.24
C VAL A 230 0.76 -4.27 3.94
N VAL A 231 1.56 -3.21 3.78
CA VAL A 231 2.97 -3.27 3.41
C VAL A 231 3.84 -2.80 4.57
N ASP A 232 4.80 -3.63 4.94
CA ASP A 232 5.78 -3.33 5.99
C ASP A 232 6.76 -2.23 5.56
N ALA A 233 7.39 -1.58 6.52
CA ALA A 233 8.30 -0.45 6.35
C ALA A 233 9.61 -0.81 5.61
N VAL A 234 10.39 0.20 5.26
CA VAL A 234 11.72 0.06 4.69
C VAL A 234 12.70 -0.56 5.70
N PHE A 235 13.71 -1.27 5.18
CA PHE A 235 14.90 -1.69 5.91
C PHE A 235 16.08 -0.84 5.43
N ASN A 236 16.58 0.04 6.30
CA ASN A 236 17.52 1.10 5.91
C ASN A 236 18.94 0.57 5.59
N ASN A 237 19.39 -0.49 6.27
CA ASN A 237 20.73 -1.05 6.03
C ASN A 237 20.72 -2.05 4.88
N PHE A 238 20.69 -1.59 3.64
CA PHE A 238 20.65 -2.47 2.45
C PHE A 238 21.91 -3.32 2.25
N ALA A 239 22.97 -3.10 3.03
CA ALA A 239 24.17 -3.94 3.05
C ALA A 239 24.03 -5.18 3.98
N ASP A 240 23.06 -5.18 4.88
CA ASP A 240 22.79 -6.26 5.84
C ASP A 240 21.68 -7.19 5.29
N ALA A 241 22.10 -8.18 4.52
CA ALA A 241 21.19 -9.15 3.92
C ALA A 241 20.50 -10.05 4.97
N GLU A 242 21.23 -10.47 6.01
CA GLU A 242 20.69 -11.34 7.07
C GLU A 242 19.63 -10.60 7.90
N GLY A 243 19.89 -9.34 8.25
CA GLY A 243 18.94 -8.48 8.95
C GLY A 243 17.68 -8.23 8.13
N LEU A 244 17.81 -7.99 6.82
CA LEU A 244 16.68 -7.85 5.90
C LEU A 244 15.83 -9.12 5.87
N GLU A 245 16.45 -10.31 5.70
CA GLU A 245 15.73 -11.57 5.67
C GLU A 245 15.01 -11.85 6.98
N ALA A 246 15.65 -11.55 8.12
CA ALA A 246 15.05 -11.72 9.44
C ALA A 246 13.82 -10.79 9.59
N GLU A 247 13.90 -9.54 9.14
CA GLU A 247 12.81 -8.58 9.19
C GLU A 247 11.68 -8.94 8.21
N CYS A 248 12.00 -9.42 7.01
CA CYS A 248 11.00 -9.94 6.07
C CYS A 248 10.24 -11.14 6.66
N ARG A 249 10.93 -12.11 7.28
CA ARG A 249 10.29 -13.24 7.96
C ARG A 249 9.38 -12.77 9.09
N GLN A 250 9.84 -11.82 9.91
CA GLN A 250 9.03 -11.24 10.97
C GLN A 250 7.75 -10.59 10.41
N GLY A 251 7.88 -9.74 9.38
CA GLY A 251 6.74 -9.09 8.73
C GLY A 251 5.74 -10.09 8.16
N ARG A 252 6.24 -11.15 7.47
CA ARG A 252 5.39 -12.25 6.97
C ARG A 252 4.64 -12.94 8.11
N GLN A 253 5.31 -13.23 9.23
CA GLN A 253 4.69 -13.87 10.40
C GLN A 253 3.67 -12.97 11.10
N MET A 254 3.85 -11.66 11.06
CA MET A 254 2.87 -10.67 11.54
C MET A 254 1.65 -10.55 10.63
N GLY A 255 1.73 -11.02 9.37
CA GLY A 255 0.62 -10.98 8.42
C GLY A 255 0.69 -9.84 7.41
N PHE A 256 1.84 -9.20 7.21
CA PHE A 256 2.04 -8.26 6.11
C PHE A 256 2.01 -8.96 4.75
N ASP A 257 1.57 -8.26 3.71
CA ASP A 257 1.53 -8.75 2.32
C ASP A 257 2.86 -8.58 1.59
N GLY A 258 3.69 -7.65 2.05
CA GLY A 258 4.99 -7.33 1.49
C GLY A 258 5.74 -6.27 2.28
N LYS A 259 6.78 -5.73 1.65
CA LYS A 259 7.71 -4.78 2.27
C LYS A 259 8.11 -3.66 1.32
N MET A 260 8.22 -2.44 1.89
CA MET A 260 8.87 -1.31 1.23
C MET A 260 10.37 -1.57 1.10
N LEU A 261 10.93 -1.28 -0.07
CA LEU A 261 12.33 -1.48 -0.40
C LEU A 261 12.94 -0.17 -0.91
N ILE A 262 14.22 0.06 -0.60
CA ILE A 262 14.97 1.25 -1.03
C ILE A 262 16.13 0.92 -1.95
N HIS A 263 16.42 -0.37 -2.18
CA HIS A 263 17.51 -0.79 -3.05
C HIS A 263 17.13 -2.07 -3.81
N PRO A 264 17.53 -2.23 -5.09
CA PRO A 264 17.23 -3.42 -5.90
C PRO A 264 17.70 -4.74 -5.30
N THR A 265 18.81 -4.77 -4.54
CA THR A 265 19.32 -5.99 -3.88
C THR A 265 18.37 -6.58 -2.83
N GLN A 266 17.36 -5.82 -2.40
CA GLN A 266 16.38 -6.24 -1.41
C GLN A 266 15.20 -7.01 -2.03
N ILE A 267 15.05 -6.98 -3.36
CA ILE A 267 13.87 -7.51 -4.07
C ILE A 267 13.71 -9.00 -3.87
N ASP A 268 14.79 -9.76 -4.09
CA ASP A 268 14.75 -11.23 -4.04
C ASP A 268 14.37 -11.74 -2.65
N ALA A 269 14.95 -11.15 -1.60
CA ALA A 269 14.63 -11.48 -0.22
C ALA A 269 13.16 -11.21 0.11
N ALA A 270 12.61 -10.08 -0.33
CA ALA A 270 11.21 -9.74 -0.13
C ALA A 270 10.29 -10.68 -0.93
N ASN A 271 10.58 -10.91 -2.22
CA ASN A 271 9.79 -11.82 -3.06
C ASN A 271 9.77 -13.25 -2.51
N ALA A 272 10.89 -13.72 -1.97
CA ALA A 272 10.98 -15.04 -1.33
C ALA A 272 10.17 -15.08 -0.03
N ALA A 273 10.36 -14.12 0.87
CA ALA A 273 9.73 -14.12 2.19
C ALA A 273 8.20 -13.97 2.11
N TYR A 274 7.68 -13.08 1.26
CA TYR A 274 6.25 -12.81 1.10
C TYR A 274 5.61 -13.62 -0.03
N GLY A 275 6.37 -14.50 -0.67
CA GLY A 275 5.91 -15.45 -1.67
C GLY A 275 5.10 -16.60 -1.07
N VAL A 276 4.86 -17.61 -1.89
CA VAL A 276 4.22 -18.87 -1.51
C VAL A 276 5.21 -19.99 -1.76
N THR A 277 5.50 -20.79 -0.74
CA THR A 277 6.38 -21.96 -0.86
C THR A 277 5.65 -23.11 -1.54
N GLU A 278 6.40 -24.05 -2.13
CA GLU A 278 5.83 -25.26 -2.72
C GLU A 278 5.04 -26.09 -1.70
N ALA A 279 5.50 -26.13 -0.46
CA ALA A 279 4.81 -26.84 0.63
C ALA A 279 3.46 -26.20 0.96
N GLU A 280 3.40 -24.86 1.07
CA GLU A 280 2.16 -24.12 1.30
C GLU A 280 1.18 -24.30 0.12
N ALA A 281 1.68 -24.27 -1.12
CA ALA A 281 0.87 -24.49 -2.31
C ALA A 281 0.30 -25.91 -2.35
N ALA A 282 1.11 -26.92 -2.03
CA ALA A 282 0.66 -28.32 -1.98
C ALA A 282 -0.39 -28.54 -0.87
N GLU A 283 -0.20 -27.96 0.32
CA GLU A 283 -1.20 -28.03 1.40
C GLU A 283 -2.50 -27.33 0.99
N ALA A 284 -2.44 -26.18 0.36
CA ALA A 284 -3.62 -25.45 -0.14
C ALA A 284 -4.39 -26.26 -1.19
N LEU A 285 -3.67 -26.89 -2.13
CA LEU A 285 -4.29 -27.79 -3.13
C LEU A 285 -5.00 -28.96 -2.46
N ALA A 286 -4.39 -29.59 -1.47
CA ALA A 286 -5.01 -30.69 -0.73
C ALA A 286 -6.30 -30.25 0.00
N VAL A 287 -6.29 -29.05 0.59
CA VAL A 287 -7.46 -28.49 1.28
C VAL A 287 -8.59 -28.22 0.29
N VAL A 288 -8.33 -27.54 -0.83
CA VAL A 288 -9.34 -27.25 -1.85
C VAL A 288 -9.90 -28.54 -2.46
N ALA A 289 -9.03 -29.51 -2.80
CA ALA A 289 -9.44 -30.80 -3.34
C ALA A 289 -10.34 -31.58 -2.37
N ALA A 290 -10.02 -31.58 -1.07
CA ALA A 290 -10.84 -32.27 -0.07
C ALA A 290 -12.25 -31.68 0.05
N PHE A 291 -12.40 -30.35 -0.03
CA PHE A 291 -13.74 -29.73 0.00
C PHE A 291 -14.50 -29.86 -1.33
N ALA A 292 -13.81 -30.02 -2.45
CA ALA A 292 -14.41 -30.26 -3.76
C ALA A 292 -14.85 -31.72 -3.96
N ALA A 293 -14.39 -32.66 -3.12
CA ALA A 293 -14.71 -34.08 -3.23
C ALA A 293 -16.22 -34.32 -3.01
N PRO A 294 -16.91 -35.14 -3.84
CA PRO A 294 -18.36 -35.36 -3.77
C PRO A 294 -18.83 -35.85 -2.40
N GLU A 295 -18.05 -36.70 -1.73
CA GLU A 295 -18.32 -37.24 -0.39
C GLU A 295 -18.29 -36.18 0.72
N ASN A 296 -17.72 -35.01 0.42
CA ASN A 296 -17.63 -33.88 1.33
C ASN A 296 -18.58 -32.73 0.98
N ALA A 297 -19.41 -32.92 -0.04
CA ALA A 297 -20.36 -31.91 -0.45
C ALA A 297 -21.31 -31.50 0.70
N GLY A 298 -21.40 -30.19 0.94
CA GLY A 298 -22.22 -29.61 2.01
C GLY A 298 -21.65 -29.72 3.43
N LYS A 299 -20.48 -30.32 3.63
CA LYS A 299 -19.82 -30.37 4.94
C LYS A 299 -19.16 -29.02 5.26
N ALA A 300 -19.31 -28.56 6.50
CA ALA A 300 -18.62 -27.38 7.02
C ALA A 300 -17.19 -27.71 7.48
N VAL A 301 -16.90 -28.99 7.75
CA VAL A 301 -15.65 -29.49 8.30
C VAL A 301 -15.27 -30.80 7.61
N VAL A 302 -14.00 -30.97 7.26
CA VAL A 302 -13.41 -32.19 6.73
C VAL A 302 -12.14 -32.56 7.51
N THR A 303 -11.72 -33.84 7.44
CA THR A 303 -10.45 -34.27 8.06
C THR A 303 -9.42 -34.52 6.97
N ILE A 304 -8.25 -33.87 7.07
CA ILE A 304 -7.12 -34.05 6.15
C ILE A 304 -5.90 -34.43 6.98
N ALA A 305 -5.30 -35.56 6.67
CA ALA A 305 -4.11 -36.09 7.41
C ALA A 305 -4.28 -36.06 8.94
N GLY A 306 -5.46 -36.39 9.46
CA GLY A 306 -5.78 -36.40 10.88
C GLY A 306 -6.06 -35.02 11.51
N ARG A 307 -6.03 -33.94 10.74
CA ARG A 307 -6.35 -32.59 11.20
C ARG A 307 -7.76 -32.17 10.74
N MET A 308 -8.48 -31.49 11.62
CA MET A 308 -9.76 -30.87 11.32
C MET A 308 -9.55 -29.60 10.50
N VAL A 309 -10.22 -29.49 9.36
CA VAL A 309 -10.16 -28.37 8.43
C VAL A 309 -11.56 -27.84 8.17
N GLU A 310 -11.77 -26.57 8.42
CA GLU A 310 -13.05 -25.88 8.24
C GLU A 310 -13.13 -25.18 6.88
N LYS A 311 -14.34 -24.81 6.47
CA LYS A 311 -14.58 -24.12 5.20
C LYS A 311 -13.77 -22.80 5.07
N LEU A 312 -13.57 -22.07 6.16
CA LEU A 312 -12.73 -20.86 6.15
C LEU A 312 -11.29 -21.12 5.69
N HIS A 313 -10.74 -22.32 6.00
CA HIS A 313 -9.42 -22.72 5.53
C HIS A 313 -9.42 -23.00 4.02
N ALA A 314 -10.53 -23.49 3.46
CA ALA A 314 -10.67 -23.66 2.00
C ALA A 314 -10.68 -22.31 1.28
N ASP A 315 -11.35 -21.31 1.84
CA ASP A 315 -11.37 -19.94 1.27
C ASP A 315 -9.96 -19.30 1.32
N GLN A 316 -9.21 -19.50 2.42
CA GLN A 316 -7.82 -19.07 2.56
C GLN A 316 -6.90 -19.79 1.56
N ALA A 317 -7.06 -21.12 1.42
CA ALA A 317 -6.31 -21.93 0.47
C ALA A 317 -6.59 -21.48 -0.98
N GLY A 318 -7.82 -21.18 -1.33
CA GLY A 318 -8.19 -20.63 -2.64
C GLY A 318 -7.50 -19.30 -2.95
N ARG A 319 -7.46 -18.37 -1.99
CA ARG A 319 -6.73 -17.10 -2.14
C ARG A 319 -5.23 -17.31 -2.30
N LEU A 320 -4.64 -18.25 -1.55
CA LEU A 320 -3.22 -18.58 -1.67
C LEU A 320 -2.89 -19.14 -3.04
N LEU A 321 -3.72 -20.06 -3.57
CA LEU A 321 -3.53 -20.61 -4.92
C LEU A 321 -3.68 -19.53 -6.01
N ALA A 322 -4.64 -18.64 -5.89
CA ALA A 322 -4.75 -17.50 -6.80
C ALA A 322 -3.50 -16.60 -6.77
N LYS A 323 -2.87 -16.43 -5.59
CA LYS A 323 -1.56 -15.75 -5.48
C LYS A 323 -0.45 -16.51 -6.22
N VAL A 324 -0.44 -17.85 -6.13
CA VAL A 324 0.51 -18.70 -6.90
C VAL A 324 0.33 -18.50 -8.40
N ASP A 325 -0.90 -18.46 -8.88
CA ASP A 325 -1.19 -18.26 -10.30
C ASP A 325 -0.66 -16.91 -10.79
N LEU A 326 -0.89 -15.83 -10.04
CA LEU A 326 -0.34 -14.50 -10.36
C LEU A 326 1.20 -14.48 -10.38
N ILE A 327 1.86 -15.17 -9.42
CA ILE A 327 3.33 -15.29 -9.40
C ILE A 327 3.83 -16.02 -10.65
N ASN A 328 3.13 -17.09 -11.05
CA ASN A 328 3.51 -17.88 -12.21
C ASN A 328 3.25 -17.15 -13.54
N GLU A 329 2.15 -16.41 -13.66
CA GLU A 329 1.86 -15.56 -14.81
C GLU A 329 2.95 -14.50 -15.00
N ARG A 330 3.33 -13.85 -13.90
CA ARG A 330 4.38 -12.85 -13.94
C ARG A 330 5.73 -13.43 -14.40
N LYS A 331 6.13 -14.61 -13.92
CA LYS A 331 7.37 -15.29 -14.35
C LYS A 331 7.38 -15.65 -15.85
N ARG A 332 6.21 -15.74 -16.49
CA ARG A 332 6.12 -16.03 -17.94
C ARG A 332 6.22 -14.77 -18.80
N THR A 333 5.97 -13.61 -18.21
CA THR A 333 5.96 -12.32 -18.92
C THR A 333 7.23 -11.50 -18.72
N THR A 334 8.10 -11.90 -17.78
CA THR A 334 9.44 -11.35 -17.55
C THR A 334 10.50 -12.20 -18.25
#